data_82e8a2b91ee3e5eb95c2b1f690428ee7
#
_entry.id   82e8a2b91ee3e5eb95c2b1f690428ee7
#
_cell.length_a   1.000
_cell.length_b   1.000
_cell.length_c   1.000
_cell.angle_alpha   90.00
_cell.angle_beta   90.00
_cell.angle_gamma   90.00
#
_symmetry.space_group_name_H-M   'P 1'
#
loop_
_entity.id
_entity.type
_entity.pdbx_description
1 polymer ?
#
loop_
_entity_poly.entity_id
_entity_poly.type
_entity_poly.pdbx_seq_one_letter_code
_entity_poly.pdbx_strand_id
1 'polypeptide(L)'
;MFHVLNITYTQPLDVVDQARPAHLEWLGALVEQRRILLAGRLESQGGAVLVASDMSAEDADALTATDPYVHAGVATYERVSFNAGFRAEGL
;
A
#
# COMPACT_ATOMS: atom_id res chain seq x y z
N MET A 1 -15.44 -3.44 -0.48
CA MET A 1 -14.46 -4.10 -1.36
C MET A 1 -13.10 -4.17 -0.68
N PHE A 2 -12.40 -5.24 -0.90
CA PHE A 2 -10.97 -5.34 -0.56
C PHE A 2 -10.14 -4.84 -1.73
N HIS A 3 -8.91 -4.42 -1.46
CA HIS A 3 -8.06 -3.85 -2.49
C HIS A 3 -6.64 -4.40 -2.38
N VAL A 4 -6.11 -4.81 -3.52
CA VAL A 4 -4.68 -5.06 -3.68
C VAL A 4 -4.08 -3.78 -4.26
N LEU A 5 -3.19 -3.15 -3.51
CA LEU A 5 -2.57 -1.89 -3.87
C LEU A 5 -1.13 -2.19 -4.30
N ASN A 6 -0.89 -2.12 -5.61
CA ASN A 6 0.41 -2.42 -6.19
C ASN A 6 1.22 -1.14 -6.29
N ILE A 7 2.38 -1.14 -5.66
CA ILE A 7 3.34 -0.03 -5.71
C ILE A 7 4.42 -0.39 -6.74
N THR A 8 4.67 0.53 -7.67
CA THR A 8 5.81 0.46 -8.58
C THR A 8 6.78 1.59 -8.24
N TYR A 9 8.05 1.25 -7.99
CA TYR A 9 9.06 2.27 -7.77
C TYR A 9 9.44 2.92 -9.09
N THR A 10 9.56 4.25 -9.07
CA THR A 10 9.86 5.07 -10.26
C THR A 10 11.25 5.71 -10.19
N GLN A 11 12.00 5.38 -9.16
CA GLN A 11 13.37 5.86 -8.93
C GLN A 11 14.24 4.67 -8.49
N PRO A 12 15.57 4.78 -8.56
CA PRO A 12 16.48 3.76 -8.04
C PRO A 12 16.19 3.45 -6.56
N LEU A 13 16.47 2.23 -6.16
CA LEU A 13 16.14 1.74 -4.81
C LEU A 13 16.75 2.59 -3.69
N ASP A 14 17.98 3.08 -3.88
CA ASP A 14 18.62 3.96 -2.89
C ASP A 14 17.86 5.30 -2.72
N VAL A 15 17.25 5.81 -3.78
CA VAL A 15 16.41 7.01 -3.72
C VAL A 15 15.08 6.71 -3.03
N VAL A 16 14.45 5.59 -3.38
CA VAL A 16 13.23 5.12 -2.71
C VAL A 16 13.47 4.95 -1.21
N ASP A 17 14.60 4.35 -0.84
CA ASP A 17 14.92 4.05 0.56
C ASP A 17 15.18 5.31 1.40
N GLN A 18 15.45 6.46 0.79
CA GLN A 18 15.48 7.73 1.51
C GLN A 18 14.11 8.12 2.06
N ALA A 19 13.03 7.77 1.36
CA ALA A 19 11.66 8.03 1.81
C ALA A 19 11.07 6.87 2.63
N ARG A 20 11.77 5.75 2.72
CA ARG A 20 11.26 4.54 3.34
C ARG A 20 10.93 4.69 4.84
N PRO A 21 11.74 5.34 5.68
CA PRO A 21 11.40 5.50 7.08
C PRO A 21 10.04 6.16 7.30
N ALA A 22 9.74 7.23 6.57
CA ALA A 22 8.44 7.90 6.64
C ALA A 22 7.31 7.01 6.12
N HIS A 23 7.55 6.27 5.03
CA HIS A 23 6.59 5.31 4.49
C HIS A 23 6.26 4.20 5.51
N LEU A 24 7.27 3.64 6.17
CA LEU A 24 7.05 2.58 7.17
C LEU A 24 6.29 3.08 8.38
N GLU A 25 6.51 4.31 8.81
CA GLU A 25 5.75 4.93 9.90
C GLU A 25 4.28 5.09 9.51
N TRP A 26 4.02 5.62 8.32
CA TRP A 26 2.68 5.75 7.75
C TRP A 26 1.98 4.39 7.66
N LEU A 27 2.68 3.40 7.13
CA LEU A 27 2.14 2.05 6.93
C LEU A 27 1.84 1.37 8.28
N GLY A 28 2.74 1.50 9.25
CA GLY A 28 2.56 0.91 10.58
C GLY A 28 1.31 1.41 11.28
N ALA A 29 1.00 2.70 11.17
CA ALA A 29 -0.23 3.28 11.73
C ALA A 29 -1.48 2.69 11.08
N LEU A 30 -1.46 2.50 9.76
CA LEU A 30 -2.59 1.94 9.02
C LEU A 30 -2.80 0.45 9.32
N VAL A 31 -1.72 -0.30 9.53
CA VAL A 31 -1.81 -1.71 9.94
C VAL A 31 -2.38 -1.81 11.35
N GLU A 32 -1.94 -0.98 12.27
CA GLU A 32 -2.48 -0.94 13.64
C GLU A 32 -3.98 -0.65 13.64
N GLN A 33 -4.44 0.24 12.75
CA GLN A 33 -5.86 0.56 12.58
C GLN A 33 -6.63 -0.51 11.80
N ARG A 34 -5.98 -1.56 11.33
CA ARG A 34 -6.54 -2.61 10.47
C ARG A 34 -7.12 -2.08 9.14
N ARG A 35 -6.67 -0.94 8.69
CA ARG A 35 -7.01 -0.40 7.37
C ARG A 35 -6.13 -1.04 6.27
N ILE A 36 -4.89 -1.36 6.60
CA ILE A 36 -4.01 -2.23 5.82
C ILE A 36 -3.83 -3.52 6.61
N LEU A 37 -4.05 -4.66 5.98
CA LEU A 37 -4.02 -5.96 6.65
C LEU A 37 -2.64 -6.60 6.59
N LEU A 38 -1.95 -6.45 5.48
CA LEU A 38 -0.58 -6.90 5.31
C LEU A 38 0.07 -6.11 4.17
N ALA A 39 1.38 -6.06 4.19
CA ALA A 39 2.16 -5.35 3.20
C ALA A 39 3.58 -5.89 3.14
N GLY A 40 4.22 -5.75 2.01
CA GLY A 40 5.60 -6.15 1.86
C GLY A 40 6.20 -5.70 0.53
N ARG A 41 7.52 -5.53 0.54
CA ARG A 41 8.28 -5.24 -0.67
C ARG A 41 8.29 -6.49 -1.56
N LEU A 42 8.16 -6.29 -2.87
CA LEU A 42 8.26 -7.38 -3.83
C LEU A 42 9.63 -8.05 -3.76
N GLU A 43 9.68 -9.35 -4.02
CA GLU A 43 10.93 -10.10 -4.11
C GLU A 43 11.89 -9.48 -5.14
N SER A 44 11.35 -8.97 -6.25
CA SER A 44 12.12 -8.28 -7.29
C SER A 44 12.74 -6.97 -6.83
N GLN A 45 12.26 -6.40 -5.71
CA GLN A 45 12.59 -5.07 -5.20
C GLN A 45 12.17 -3.92 -6.12
N GLY A 46 11.32 -4.20 -7.12
CA GLY A 46 10.81 -3.18 -8.04
C GLY A 46 9.57 -2.44 -7.54
N GLY A 47 9.05 -2.84 -6.40
CA GLY A 47 7.84 -2.26 -5.81
C GLY A 47 7.44 -2.98 -4.54
N ALA A 48 6.17 -2.83 -4.20
CA ALA A 48 5.59 -3.43 -3.00
C ALA A 48 4.11 -3.73 -3.23
N VAL A 49 3.52 -4.49 -2.33
CA VAL A 49 2.09 -4.80 -2.35
C VAL A 49 1.51 -4.51 -0.97
N LEU A 50 0.38 -3.81 -0.94
CA LEU A 50 -0.43 -3.62 0.25
C LEU A 50 -1.80 -4.26 0.02
N VAL A 51 -2.35 -4.87 1.05
CA VAL A 51 -3.74 -5.34 1.01
C VAL A 51 -4.56 -4.49 1.97
N ALA A 52 -5.48 -3.70 1.41
CA ALA A 52 -6.38 -2.85 2.17
C ALA A 52 -7.63 -3.63 2.57
N SER A 53 -8.11 -3.34 3.78
CA SER A 53 -9.35 -3.92 4.30
C SER A 53 -10.57 -3.43 3.52
N ASP A 54 -11.74 -3.89 3.93
CA ASP A 54 -13.02 -3.56 3.30
C ASP A 54 -13.28 -2.04 3.38
N MET A 55 -13.25 -1.39 2.23
CA MET A 55 -13.51 0.04 2.08
C MET A 55 -13.94 0.33 0.64
N SER A 56 -14.43 1.54 0.40
CA SER A 56 -14.75 1.97 -0.96
C SER A 56 -13.49 2.18 -1.80
N ALA A 57 -13.62 2.12 -3.12
CA ALA A 57 -12.52 2.44 -4.02
C ALA A 57 -12.02 3.88 -3.83
N GLU A 58 -12.94 4.81 -3.58
CA GLU A 58 -12.63 6.21 -3.31
C GLU A 58 -11.78 6.35 -2.04
N ASP A 59 -12.14 5.65 -0.97
CA ASP A 59 -11.37 5.65 0.27
C ASP A 59 -9.97 5.04 0.09
N ALA A 60 -9.87 3.97 -0.70
CA ALA A 60 -8.58 3.35 -1.01
C ALA A 60 -7.67 4.32 -1.77
N ASP A 61 -8.19 5.04 -2.76
CA ASP A 61 -7.43 6.04 -3.51
C ASP A 61 -7.02 7.22 -2.62
N ALA A 62 -7.89 7.67 -1.74
CA ALA A 62 -7.57 8.71 -0.77
C ALA A 62 -6.46 8.28 0.20
N LEU A 63 -6.50 7.02 0.62
CA LEU A 63 -5.48 6.46 1.51
C LEU A 63 -4.11 6.44 0.85
N THR A 64 -4.00 5.91 -0.37
CA THR A 64 -2.71 5.81 -1.08
C THR A 64 -2.14 7.18 -1.43
N ALA A 65 -2.99 8.18 -1.65
CA ALA A 65 -2.55 9.55 -1.92
C ALA A 65 -1.77 10.18 -0.75
N THR A 66 -1.88 9.63 0.45
CA THR A 66 -1.17 10.12 1.64
C THR A 66 0.17 9.44 1.89
N ASP A 67 0.54 8.43 1.07
CA ASP A 67 1.79 7.71 1.22
C ASP A 67 2.99 8.64 0.99
N PRO A 68 3.94 8.71 1.93
CA PRO A 68 5.19 9.46 1.74
C PRO A 68 5.96 9.11 0.47
N TYR A 69 5.88 7.89 -0.03
CA TYR A 69 6.45 7.52 -1.33
C TYR A 69 5.86 8.32 -2.49
N VAL A 70 4.55 8.55 -2.46
CA VAL A 70 3.87 9.34 -3.48
C VAL A 70 4.28 10.81 -3.37
N HIS A 71 4.33 11.35 -2.16
CA HIS A 71 4.74 12.73 -1.90
C HIS A 71 6.19 12.98 -2.33
N ALA A 72 7.06 11.99 -2.17
CA ALA A 72 8.46 12.08 -2.59
C ALA A 72 8.67 11.85 -4.09
N GLY A 73 7.62 11.44 -4.83
CA GLY A 73 7.71 11.18 -6.26
C GLY A 73 8.52 9.93 -6.62
N VAL A 74 8.62 8.96 -5.71
CA VAL A 74 9.45 7.76 -5.92
C VAL A 74 8.65 6.50 -6.23
N ALA A 75 7.32 6.57 -6.22
CA ALA A 75 6.46 5.43 -6.49
C ALA A 75 5.08 5.86 -7.01
N THR A 76 4.47 4.94 -7.73
CA THR A 76 3.07 5.05 -8.19
C THR A 76 2.28 3.84 -7.72
N TYR A 77 0.96 4.00 -7.67
CA TYR A 77 0.04 2.95 -7.25
C TYR A 77 -0.85 2.49 -8.40
N GLU A 78 -1.14 1.20 -8.43
CA GLU A 78 -2.25 0.63 -9.18
C GLU A 78 -3.14 -0.16 -8.22
N ARG A 79 -4.44 0.04 -8.31
CA ARG A 79 -5.41 -0.60 -7.45
C ARG A 79 -6.14 -1.70 -8.20
N VAL A 80 -6.22 -2.89 -7.58
CA VAL A 80 -7.10 -3.99 -8.00
C VAL A 80 -8.12 -4.18 -6.88
N SER A 81 -9.39 -3.96 -7.18
CA SER A 81 -10.48 -4.02 -6.21
C SER A 81 -11.38 -5.21 -6.48
N PHE A 82 -11.81 -5.87 -5.41
CA PHE A 82 -12.66 -7.05 -5.54
C PHE A 82 -13.59 -7.19 -4.34
N ASN A 83 -14.71 -7.86 -4.56
CA ASN A 83 -15.62 -8.22 -3.49
C ASN A 83 -15.22 -9.61 -2.98
N ALA A 84 -14.78 -9.68 -1.72
CA ALA A 84 -14.30 -10.90 -1.11
C ALA A 84 -15.47 -11.79 -0.70
N GLY A 85 -15.95 -12.63 -1.63
CA GLY A 85 -17.01 -13.60 -1.38
C GLY A 85 -16.59 -14.73 -0.45
N PHE A 86 -15.29 -15.00 -0.37
CA PHE A 86 -14.71 -15.98 0.56
C PHE A 86 -13.63 -15.30 1.38
N ARG A 87 -13.70 -15.44 2.70
CA ARG A 87 -12.74 -14.83 3.62
C ARG A 87 -12.38 -15.81 4.71
N ALA A 88 -11.12 -15.81 5.12
CA ALA A 88 -10.75 -16.46 6.35
C ALA A 88 -11.38 -15.71 7.53
N GLU A 89 -11.59 -16.43 8.64
CA GLU A 89 -12.11 -15.83 9.87
C GLU A 89 -11.21 -14.68 10.33
N GLY A 90 -11.81 -13.58 10.72
CA GLY A 90 -11.10 -12.38 11.18
C GLY A 90 -10.79 -11.35 10.11
N LEU A 91 -11.12 -11.63 8.85
CA LEU A 91 -10.91 -10.67 7.75
C LEU A 91 -12.19 -9.92 7.37
#